data_e6d343fb2cbed74164d8cb0d94f284dd
#
_entry.id   e6d343fb2cbed74164d8cb0d94f284dd
#
_cell.length_a   1.000
_cell.length_b   1.000
_cell.length_c   1.000
_cell.angle_alpha   90.00
_cell.angle_beta   90.00
_cell.angle_gamma   90.00
#
_symmetry.space_group_name_H-M   'P 1'
#
loop_
_entity.id
_entity.type
_entity.pdbx_description
1 polymer ?
#
loop_
_entity_poly.entity_id
_entity_poly.type
_entity_poly.pdbx_seq_one_letter_code
_entity_poly.pdbx_strand_id
1 'polypeptide(L)'
;MEKEKLETLLIDYIDGKLNDTERYDVEQLLIANPDAFKTYEQLKEVIHAMQASAKMEPTPRLKRGFEQMLLEEKIQLKKGRVVFFQPSMFRVAAAVAFVVLGGAIAFIIARQNQQSRELKQTLMAMLENQQSASQRVLGATVAYNDIVKADDEIVNALVHAMNEDPNTNVRLAALEALGKFRSQPHVRKALVASLTTQKDPVVQIALIRLMVEMKEKDITKELENISTDEEALQAVKDEAQAGILRLS
;
A
#
# COMPACT_ATOMS: atom_id res chain seq x y z
N MET A 1 -27.83 -10.98 5.79
CA MET A 1 -26.43 -10.98 6.30
C MET A 1 -25.69 -12.07 5.54
N GLU A 2 -24.49 -11.81 5.00
CA GLU A 2 -23.71 -12.84 4.31
C GLU A 2 -23.39 -13.96 5.30
N LYS A 3 -23.54 -15.21 4.86
CA LYS A 3 -23.38 -16.41 5.70
C LYS A 3 -22.04 -16.42 6.46
N GLU A 4 -20.99 -16.00 5.80
CA GLU A 4 -19.63 -15.93 6.33
C GLU A 4 -19.47 -14.92 7.49
N LYS A 5 -20.14 -13.77 7.39
CA LYS A 5 -20.19 -12.79 8.49
C LYS A 5 -20.96 -13.27 9.71
N LEU A 6 -22.03 -14.05 9.48
CA LEU A 6 -22.79 -14.66 10.57
C LEU A 6 -21.96 -15.71 11.31
N GLU A 7 -21.25 -16.58 10.58
CA GLU A 7 -20.40 -17.62 11.17
C GLU A 7 -19.28 -17.00 12.00
N THR A 8 -18.60 -15.94 11.49
CA THR A 8 -17.57 -15.22 12.24
C THR A 8 -18.10 -14.61 13.53
N LEU A 9 -19.26 -13.95 13.47
CA LEU A 9 -19.89 -13.32 14.63
C LEU A 9 -20.29 -14.37 15.70
N LEU A 10 -20.78 -15.52 15.27
CA LEU A 10 -21.14 -16.62 16.17
C LEU A 10 -19.91 -17.28 16.81
N ILE A 11 -18.80 -17.37 16.11
CA ILE A 11 -17.52 -17.85 16.66
C ILE A 11 -17.03 -16.89 17.75
N ASP A 12 -17.02 -15.58 17.47
CA ASP A 12 -16.60 -14.56 18.45
C ASP A 12 -17.50 -14.53 19.68
N TYR A 13 -18.80 -14.82 19.51
CA TYR A 13 -19.77 -15.00 20.61
C TYR A 13 -19.41 -16.22 21.47
N ILE A 14 -19.11 -17.39 20.85
CA ILE A 14 -18.73 -18.62 21.57
C ILE A 14 -17.40 -18.44 22.30
N ASP A 15 -16.45 -17.72 21.71
CA ASP A 15 -15.14 -17.43 22.29
C ASP A 15 -15.18 -16.34 23.38
N GLY A 16 -16.33 -15.67 23.57
CA GLY A 16 -16.49 -14.61 24.55
C GLY A 16 -15.75 -13.32 24.21
N LYS A 17 -15.49 -13.06 22.92
CA LYS A 17 -14.74 -11.89 22.45
C LYS A 17 -15.60 -10.66 22.17
N LEU A 18 -16.93 -10.80 22.19
CA LEU A 18 -17.86 -9.72 21.93
C LEU A 18 -18.06 -8.83 23.17
N ASN A 19 -18.26 -7.54 22.91
CA ASN A 19 -18.69 -6.59 23.95
C ASN A 19 -20.16 -6.81 24.35
N ASP A 20 -20.60 -6.18 25.44
CA ASP A 20 -21.96 -6.39 26.01
C ASP A 20 -23.09 -6.03 25.03
N THR A 21 -22.90 -5.02 24.19
CA THR A 21 -23.87 -4.58 23.19
C THR A 21 -23.99 -5.60 22.04
N GLU A 22 -22.84 -6.00 21.48
CA GLU A 22 -22.77 -6.99 20.41
C GLU A 22 -23.30 -8.36 20.88
N ARG A 23 -23.01 -8.72 22.11
CA ARG A 23 -23.50 -9.93 22.73
C ARG A 23 -25.04 -9.95 22.80
N TYR A 24 -25.63 -8.83 23.25
CA TYR A 24 -27.07 -8.69 23.30
C TYR A 24 -27.70 -8.80 21.90
N ASP A 25 -27.11 -8.16 20.89
CA ASP A 25 -27.58 -8.22 19.50
C ASP A 25 -27.54 -9.65 18.94
N VAL A 26 -26.49 -10.42 19.25
CA VAL A 26 -26.39 -11.84 18.86
C VAL A 26 -27.43 -12.67 19.57
N GLU A 27 -27.70 -12.46 20.87
CA GLU A 27 -28.73 -13.16 21.62
C GLU A 27 -30.15 -12.91 21.03
N GLN A 28 -30.44 -11.66 20.65
CA GLN A 28 -31.68 -11.32 19.97
C GLN A 28 -31.78 -11.98 18.58
N LEU A 29 -30.67 -12.01 17.83
CA LEU A 29 -30.62 -12.68 16.53
C LEU A 29 -30.86 -14.17 16.63
N LEU A 30 -30.31 -14.83 17.64
CA LEU A 30 -30.51 -16.27 17.88
C LEU A 30 -31.96 -16.62 18.26
N ILE A 31 -32.65 -15.73 18.99
CA ILE A 31 -34.07 -15.88 19.34
C ILE A 31 -34.95 -15.67 18.10
N ALA A 32 -34.63 -14.70 17.26
CA ALA A 32 -35.44 -14.30 16.12
C ALA A 32 -35.23 -15.17 14.86
N ASN A 33 -34.10 -15.88 14.75
CA ASN A 33 -33.74 -16.63 13.54
C ASN A 33 -33.35 -18.09 13.85
N PRO A 34 -34.24 -19.06 13.56
CA PRO A 34 -34.00 -20.49 13.81
C PRO A 34 -32.80 -21.06 13.04
N ASP A 35 -32.49 -20.52 11.84
CA ASP A 35 -31.34 -20.96 11.03
C ASP A 35 -30.02 -20.48 11.65
N ALA A 36 -29.97 -19.28 12.20
CA ALA A 36 -28.83 -18.77 12.93
C ALA A 36 -28.60 -19.58 14.22
N PHE A 37 -29.66 -19.95 14.93
CA PHE A 37 -29.56 -20.81 16.11
C PHE A 37 -29.01 -22.19 15.79
N LYS A 38 -29.48 -22.81 14.70
CA LYS A 38 -28.96 -24.11 14.24
C LYS A 38 -27.45 -24.02 13.88
N THR A 39 -27.05 -22.95 13.23
CA THR A 39 -25.63 -22.73 12.89
C THR A 39 -24.77 -22.54 14.15
N TYR A 40 -25.30 -21.82 15.15
CA TYR A 40 -24.67 -21.65 16.45
C TYR A 40 -24.46 -22.99 17.18
N GLU A 41 -25.47 -23.85 17.23
CA GLU A 41 -25.35 -25.17 17.86
C GLU A 41 -24.31 -26.05 17.17
N GLN A 42 -24.27 -26.06 15.84
CA GLN A 42 -23.26 -26.80 15.06
C GLN A 42 -21.85 -26.29 15.34
N LEU A 43 -21.64 -24.98 15.33
CA LEU A 43 -20.35 -24.37 15.63
C LEU A 43 -19.88 -24.66 17.05
N LYS A 44 -20.79 -24.56 18.02
CA LYS A 44 -20.54 -24.84 19.43
C LYS A 44 -20.11 -26.31 19.64
N GLU A 45 -20.77 -27.24 18.97
CA GLU A 45 -20.41 -28.67 19.05
C GLU A 45 -19.01 -28.94 18.48
N VAL A 46 -18.69 -28.34 17.34
CA VAL A 46 -17.37 -28.45 16.71
C VAL A 46 -16.27 -27.86 17.61
N ILE A 47 -16.49 -26.67 18.16
CA ILE A 47 -15.54 -25.99 19.04
C ILE A 47 -15.32 -26.82 20.33
N HIS A 48 -16.39 -27.35 20.91
CA HIS A 48 -16.30 -28.23 22.07
C HIS A 48 -15.51 -29.53 21.78
N ALA A 49 -15.74 -30.14 20.60
CA ALA A 49 -14.98 -31.32 20.18
C ALA A 49 -13.49 -31.01 19.97
N MET A 50 -13.16 -29.85 19.38
CA MET A 50 -11.79 -29.37 19.21
C MET A 50 -11.11 -29.12 20.57
N GLN A 51 -11.80 -28.46 21.50
CA GLN A 51 -11.27 -28.22 22.86
C GLN A 51 -11.08 -29.50 23.64
N ALA A 52 -11.97 -30.47 23.49
CA ALA A 52 -11.83 -31.80 24.11
C ALA A 52 -10.65 -32.56 23.54
N SER A 53 -10.41 -32.48 22.22
CA SER A 53 -9.27 -33.12 21.60
C SER A 53 -7.92 -32.48 21.99
N ALA A 54 -7.91 -31.15 22.19
CA ALA A 54 -6.71 -30.41 22.64
C ALA A 54 -6.29 -30.76 24.08
N LYS A 55 -7.22 -31.28 24.90
CA LYS A 55 -6.97 -31.72 26.27
C LYS A 55 -6.57 -33.20 26.38
N MET A 56 -6.51 -33.93 25.26
CA MET A 56 -6.08 -35.32 25.27
C MET A 56 -4.59 -35.42 25.56
N GLU A 57 -4.25 -35.89 26.73
CA GLU A 57 -2.84 -36.24 27.05
C GLU A 57 -2.41 -37.47 26.24
N PRO A 58 -1.19 -37.46 25.66
CA PRO A 58 -0.69 -38.60 24.93
C PRO A 58 -0.59 -39.82 25.86
N THR A 59 -1.03 -40.98 25.36
CA THR A 59 -1.01 -42.22 26.15
C THR A 59 0.40 -42.50 26.67
N PRO A 60 0.55 -43.11 27.86
CA PRO A 60 1.86 -43.45 28.43
C PRO A 60 2.73 -44.33 27.51
N ARG A 61 2.10 -45.04 26.58
CA ARG A 61 2.78 -45.84 25.55
C ARG A 61 3.39 -44.94 24.46
N LEU A 62 2.66 -43.94 24.01
CA LEU A 62 3.14 -43.01 23.00
C LEU A 62 4.26 -42.11 23.54
N LYS A 63 4.12 -41.67 24.80
CA LYS A 63 5.16 -40.88 25.48
C LYS A 63 6.47 -41.66 25.63
N ARG A 64 6.40 -42.94 26.07
CA ARG A 64 7.57 -43.81 26.16
C ARG A 64 8.18 -44.09 24.79
N GLY A 65 7.39 -44.36 23.76
CA GLY A 65 7.89 -44.55 22.39
C GLY A 65 8.63 -43.34 21.86
N PHE A 66 8.10 -42.14 22.11
CA PHE A 66 8.73 -40.89 21.74
C PHE A 66 10.03 -40.62 22.50
N GLU A 67 10.05 -40.88 23.81
CA GLU A 67 11.25 -40.76 24.63
C GLU A 67 12.36 -41.75 24.20
N GLN A 68 11.98 -42.97 23.80
CA GLN A 68 12.94 -43.95 23.24
C GLN A 68 13.50 -43.47 21.90
N MET A 69 12.68 -42.99 20.98
CA MET A 69 13.15 -42.41 19.71
C MET A 69 14.08 -41.22 19.93
N LEU A 70 13.76 -40.33 20.87
CA LEU A 70 14.64 -39.21 21.22
C LEU A 70 15.97 -39.66 21.82
N LEU A 71 15.98 -40.73 22.62
CA LEU A 71 17.20 -41.29 23.16
C LEU A 71 18.07 -41.94 22.07
N GLU A 72 17.45 -42.66 21.15
CA GLU A 72 18.15 -43.26 19.99
C GLU A 72 18.75 -42.19 19.09
N GLU A 73 17.97 -41.11 18.78
CA GLU A 73 18.45 -39.98 18.00
C GLU A 73 19.59 -39.22 18.70
N LYS A 74 19.49 -38.99 20.01
CA LYS A 74 20.59 -38.39 20.80
C LYS A 74 21.86 -39.26 20.83
N ILE A 75 21.72 -40.58 20.81
CA ILE A 75 22.86 -41.49 20.76
C ILE A 75 23.50 -41.48 19.36
N GLN A 76 22.71 -41.39 18.32
CA GLN A 76 23.20 -41.22 16.93
C GLN A 76 23.89 -39.85 16.71
N LEU A 77 23.33 -38.78 17.27
CA LEU A 77 23.93 -37.45 17.20
C LEU A 77 25.29 -37.38 17.97
N LYS A 78 25.47 -38.15 19.03
CA LYS A 78 26.79 -38.27 19.73
C LYS A 78 27.86 -39.00 18.95
N LYS A 79 27.50 -39.76 17.90
CA LYS A 79 28.45 -40.38 16.96
C LYS A 79 28.78 -39.48 15.77
N GLY A 80 28.26 -38.27 15.75
CA GLY A 80 28.66 -37.24 14.78
C GLY A 80 30.16 -37.02 14.94
N ARG A 81 30.94 -37.51 13.98
CA ARG A 81 32.35 -37.23 13.81
C ARG A 81 32.51 -35.70 13.88
N VAL A 82 33.08 -35.22 15.00
CA VAL A 82 33.48 -33.82 15.09
C VAL A 82 34.56 -33.65 14.03
N VAL A 83 34.18 -33.20 12.84
CA VAL A 83 35.13 -32.81 11.82
C VAL A 83 35.76 -31.54 12.36
N PHE A 84 36.98 -31.67 12.87
CA PHE A 84 37.79 -30.52 13.27
C PHE A 84 38.13 -29.78 11.97
N PHE A 85 37.27 -28.84 11.60
CA PHE A 85 37.54 -27.94 10.48
C PHE A 85 38.72 -27.08 10.88
N GLN A 86 39.83 -27.24 10.18
CA GLN A 86 40.98 -26.35 10.33
C GLN A 86 40.51 -24.89 10.11
N PRO A 87 40.99 -23.92 10.91
CA PRO A 87 40.55 -22.54 10.82
C PRO A 87 40.74 -21.88 9.42
N SER A 88 41.63 -22.48 8.60
CA SER A 88 41.79 -22.06 7.20
C SER A 88 40.57 -22.37 6.31
N MET A 89 39.82 -23.43 6.56
CA MET A 89 38.63 -23.81 5.78
C MET A 89 37.45 -22.89 6.10
N PHE A 90 37.34 -22.37 7.33
CA PHE A 90 36.32 -21.38 7.67
C PHE A 90 36.50 -20.07 6.92
N ARG A 91 37.74 -19.67 6.64
CA ARG A 91 38.03 -18.47 5.84
C ARG A 91 37.58 -18.63 4.39
N VAL A 92 37.78 -19.79 3.80
CA VAL A 92 37.33 -20.08 2.43
C VAL A 92 35.81 -20.22 2.38
N ALA A 93 35.19 -20.94 3.33
CA ALA A 93 33.73 -21.07 3.41
C ALA A 93 33.04 -19.72 3.64
N ALA A 94 33.58 -18.85 4.49
CA ALA A 94 33.08 -17.52 4.71
C ALA A 94 33.20 -16.67 3.43
N ALA A 95 34.33 -16.72 2.74
CA ALA A 95 34.52 -15.99 1.48
C ALA A 95 33.51 -16.44 0.40
N VAL A 96 33.30 -17.75 0.25
CA VAL A 96 32.28 -18.28 -0.67
C VAL A 96 30.87 -17.84 -0.27
N ALA A 97 30.54 -17.91 1.02
CA ALA A 97 29.26 -17.43 1.52
C ALA A 97 29.02 -15.93 1.24
N PHE A 98 30.06 -15.09 1.42
CA PHE A 98 29.98 -13.66 1.08
C PHE A 98 29.79 -13.44 -0.41
N VAL A 99 30.45 -14.20 -1.29
CA VAL A 99 30.29 -14.10 -2.74
C VAL A 99 28.87 -14.52 -3.15
N VAL A 100 28.35 -15.62 -2.60
CA VAL A 100 26.99 -16.09 -2.91
C VAL A 100 25.93 -15.11 -2.39
N LEU A 101 26.06 -14.61 -1.16
CA LEU A 101 25.15 -13.62 -0.60
C LEU A 101 25.24 -12.29 -1.36
N GLY A 102 26.45 -11.81 -1.65
CA GLY A 102 26.66 -10.61 -2.45
C GLY A 102 26.09 -10.74 -3.86
N GLY A 103 26.28 -11.90 -4.50
CA GLY A 103 25.70 -12.21 -5.81
C GLY A 103 24.18 -12.27 -5.77
N ALA A 104 23.60 -12.89 -4.74
CA ALA A 104 22.14 -12.96 -4.56
C ALA A 104 21.54 -11.55 -4.36
N ILE A 105 22.17 -10.73 -3.51
CA ILE A 105 21.74 -9.34 -3.27
C ILE A 105 21.86 -8.52 -4.56
N ALA A 106 22.99 -8.61 -5.26
CA ALA A 106 23.20 -7.92 -6.53
C ALA A 106 22.17 -8.35 -7.60
N PHE A 107 21.85 -9.64 -7.66
CA PHE A 107 20.82 -10.18 -8.56
C PHE A 107 19.41 -9.63 -8.22
N ILE A 108 19.04 -9.59 -6.93
CA ILE A 108 17.77 -9.02 -6.48
C ILE A 108 17.68 -7.54 -6.85
N ILE A 109 18.73 -6.77 -6.58
CA ILE A 109 18.80 -5.34 -6.93
C ILE A 109 18.72 -5.13 -8.44
N ALA A 110 19.44 -5.93 -9.23
CA ALA A 110 19.42 -5.86 -10.69
C ALA A 110 18.03 -6.15 -11.25
N ARG A 111 17.36 -7.17 -10.72
CA ARG A 111 15.98 -7.54 -11.10
C ARG A 111 14.98 -6.45 -10.73
N GLN A 112 15.10 -5.86 -9.54
CA GLN A 112 14.25 -4.76 -9.10
C GLN A 112 14.45 -3.51 -9.97
N ASN A 113 15.69 -3.18 -10.31
CA ASN A 113 16.01 -2.08 -11.20
C ASN A 113 15.48 -2.29 -12.63
N GLN A 114 15.48 -3.53 -13.12
CA GLN A 114 14.93 -3.85 -14.43
C GLN A 114 13.41 -3.64 -14.44
N GLN A 115 12.68 -4.18 -13.43
CA GLN A 115 11.23 -3.98 -13.31
C GLN A 115 10.86 -2.49 -13.22
N SER A 116 11.63 -1.72 -12.47
CA SER A 116 11.39 -0.28 -12.33
C SER A 116 11.60 0.45 -13.67
N ARG A 117 12.58 0.03 -14.48
CA ARG A 117 12.83 0.60 -15.81
C ARG A 117 11.72 0.25 -16.80
N GLU A 118 11.25 -1.00 -16.80
CA GLU A 118 10.17 -1.45 -17.67
C GLU A 118 8.85 -0.74 -17.31
N LEU A 119 8.55 -0.60 -16.02
CA LEU A 119 7.39 0.17 -15.55
C LEU A 119 7.47 1.63 -16.00
N LYS A 120 8.63 2.27 -15.83
CA LYS A 120 8.84 3.65 -16.26
C LYS A 120 8.68 3.80 -17.77
N GLN A 121 9.28 2.92 -18.58
CA GLN A 121 9.14 2.96 -20.03
C GLN A 121 7.67 2.80 -20.46
N THR A 122 6.95 1.88 -19.85
CA THR A 122 5.52 1.69 -20.11
C THR A 122 4.69 2.92 -19.76
N LEU A 123 4.97 3.52 -18.60
CA LEU A 123 4.33 4.75 -18.13
C LEU A 123 4.59 5.91 -19.12
N MET A 124 5.84 6.11 -19.52
CA MET A 124 6.20 7.16 -20.47
C MET A 124 5.51 6.96 -21.82
N ALA A 125 5.52 5.73 -22.35
CA ALA A 125 4.79 5.38 -23.59
C ALA A 125 3.28 5.65 -23.49
N MET A 126 2.67 5.40 -22.31
CA MET A 126 1.26 5.71 -22.08
C MET A 126 1.01 7.22 -22.04
N LEU A 127 1.82 7.99 -21.32
CA LEU A 127 1.68 9.45 -21.21
C LEU A 127 1.89 10.15 -22.56
N GLU A 128 2.78 9.64 -23.41
CA GLU A 128 3.09 10.19 -24.72
C GLU A 128 2.13 9.73 -25.84
N ASN A 129 1.15 8.87 -25.53
CA ASN A 129 0.23 8.35 -26.53
C ASN A 129 -0.71 9.44 -27.06
N GLN A 130 -0.40 9.99 -28.22
CA GLN A 130 -1.15 11.09 -28.83
C GLN A 130 -2.56 10.68 -29.33
N GLN A 131 -2.81 9.40 -29.54
CA GLN A 131 -4.06 8.92 -30.12
C GLN A 131 -5.15 8.62 -29.09
N SER A 132 -4.77 8.41 -27.82
CA SER A 132 -5.72 7.97 -26.79
C SER A 132 -5.57 8.72 -25.48
N ALA A 133 -6.53 9.60 -25.19
CA ALA A 133 -6.61 10.25 -23.87
C ALA A 133 -6.77 9.23 -22.73
N SER A 134 -7.49 8.13 -22.96
CA SER A 134 -7.64 7.07 -21.96
C SER A 134 -6.32 6.40 -21.62
N GLN A 135 -5.42 6.21 -22.58
CA GLN A 135 -4.07 5.68 -22.34
C GLN A 135 -3.23 6.68 -21.52
N ARG A 136 -3.33 7.97 -21.80
CA ARG A 136 -2.61 8.99 -21.04
C ARG A 136 -3.14 9.13 -19.60
N VAL A 137 -4.46 9.05 -19.39
CA VAL A 137 -5.04 8.95 -18.03
C VAL A 137 -4.52 7.72 -17.32
N LEU A 138 -4.50 6.55 -17.99
CA LEU A 138 -3.96 5.32 -17.41
C LEU A 138 -2.48 5.46 -17.04
N GLY A 139 -1.67 6.12 -17.87
CA GLY A 139 -0.27 6.43 -17.55
C GLY A 139 -0.13 7.26 -16.26
N ALA A 140 -0.92 8.33 -16.12
CA ALA A 140 -0.93 9.13 -14.90
C ALA A 140 -1.41 8.31 -13.68
N THR A 141 -2.40 7.42 -13.86
CA THR A 141 -2.91 6.54 -12.80
C THR A 141 -1.85 5.50 -12.38
N VAL A 142 -1.09 4.94 -13.33
CA VAL A 142 0.04 4.05 -13.03
C VAL A 142 1.13 4.79 -12.25
N ALA A 143 1.42 6.06 -12.61
CA ALA A 143 2.33 6.89 -11.84
C ALA A 143 1.84 7.09 -10.41
N TYR A 144 0.56 7.34 -10.23
CA TYR A 144 -0.06 7.49 -8.90
C TYR A 144 0.01 6.20 -8.09
N ASN A 145 -0.33 5.05 -8.66
CA ASN A 145 -0.46 3.79 -7.91
C ASN A 145 0.89 3.10 -7.67
N ASP A 146 1.71 2.99 -8.71
CA ASP A 146 2.82 2.03 -8.75
C ASP A 146 4.19 2.69 -8.56
N ILE A 147 4.34 4.00 -8.82
CA ILE A 147 5.59 4.70 -8.58
C ILE A 147 5.70 5.14 -7.12
N VAL A 148 6.72 4.66 -6.42
CA VAL A 148 6.98 5.04 -5.01
C VAL A 148 7.67 6.40 -4.93
N LYS A 149 8.61 6.67 -5.83
CA LYS A 149 9.37 7.92 -5.92
C LYS A 149 9.53 8.30 -7.38
N ALA A 150 9.03 9.46 -7.75
CA ALA A 150 9.20 9.97 -9.11
C ALA A 150 10.61 10.57 -9.29
N ASP A 151 11.27 10.23 -10.39
CA ASP A 151 12.47 10.91 -10.84
C ASP A 151 12.10 12.12 -11.72
N ASP A 152 13.10 12.92 -12.08
CA ASP A 152 12.90 14.16 -12.83
C ASP A 152 12.20 13.91 -14.19
N GLU A 153 12.44 12.77 -14.83
CA GLU A 153 11.82 12.43 -16.11
C GLU A 153 10.33 12.17 -15.97
N ILE A 154 9.92 11.40 -14.96
CA ILE A 154 8.51 11.14 -14.64
C ILE A 154 7.81 12.45 -14.24
N VAL A 155 8.46 13.26 -13.39
CA VAL A 155 7.91 14.55 -12.97
C VAL A 155 7.71 15.47 -14.16
N ASN A 156 8.70 15.60 -15.04
CA ASN A 156 8.61 16.45 -16.22
C ASN A 156 7.50 15.98 -17.17
N ALA A 157 7.35 14.68 -17.39
CA ALA A 157 6.29 14.13 -18.23
C ALA A 157 4.89 14.41 -17.63
N LEU A 158 4.72 14.24 -16.32
CA LEU A 158 3.46 14.55 -15.63
C LEU A 158 3.17 16.05 -15.63
N VAL A 159 4.18 16.90 -15.43
CA VAL A 159 4.03 18.38 -15.52
C VAL A 159 3.63 18.80 -16.92
N HIS A 160 4.26 18.23 -17.95
CA HIS A 160 3.88 18.46 -19.34
C HIS A 160 2.42 18.03 -19.58
N ALA A 161 2.05 16.83 -19.16
CA ALA A 161 0.67 16.33 -19.30
C ALA A 161 -0.34 17.23 -18.55
N MET A 162 -0.02 17.69 -17.33
CA MET A 162 -0.86 18.58 -16.55
C MET A 162 -1.05 19.95 -17.22
N ASN A 163 -0.01 20.51 -17.82
CA ASN A 163 -0.07 21.86 -18.39
C ASN A 163 -0.58 21.90 -19.83
N GLU A 164 -0.22 20.91 -20.65
CA GLU A 164 -0.33 21.00 -22.10
C GLU A 164 -1.25 19.95 -22.74
N ASP A 165 -1.72 18.92 -22.00
CA ASP A 165 -2.57 17.90 -22.61
C ASP A 165 -3.89 18.53 -23.12
N PRO A 166 -4.36 18.20 -24.33
CA PRO A 166 -5.62 18.72 -24.86
C PRO A 166 -6.87 18.26 -24.06
N ASN A 167 -6.74 17.21 -23.25
CA ASN A 167 -7.85 16.64 -22.48
C ASN A 167 -7.72 16.99 -20.99
N THR A 168 -8.69 17.74 -20.46
CA THR A 168 -8.74 18.17 -19.05
C THR A 168 -8.65 17.00 -18.06
N ASN A 169 -9.23 15.82 -18.38
CA ASN A 169 -9.15 14.67 -17.49
C ASN A 169 -7.71 14.13 -17.39
N VAL A 170 -6.94 14.18 -18.48
CA VAL A 170 -5.50 13.84 -18.46
C VAL A 170 -4.73 14.83 -17.59
N ARG A 171 -5.01 16.14 -17.75
CA ARG A 171 -4.40 17.18 -16.93
C ARG A 171 -4.67 16.95 -15.44
N LEU A 172 -5.93 16.67 -15.08
CA LEU A 172 -6.31 16.38 -13.68
C LEU A 172 -5.66 15.11 -13.15
N ALA A 173 -5.63 14.02 -13.92
CA ALA A 173 -4.96 12.79 -13.52
C ALA A 173 -3.45 12.99 -13.30
N ALA A 174 -2.81 13.79 -14.16
CA ALA A 174 -1.39 14.14 -14.00
C ALA A 174 -1.16 15.00 -12.74
N LEU A 175 -2.04 15.95 -12.46
CA LEU A 175 -1.99 16.75 -11.23
C LEU A 175 -2.15 15.87 -9.97
N GLU A 176 -3.09 14.94 -10.00
CA GLU A 176 -3.29 14.00 -8.90
C GLU A 176 -2.04 13.12 -8.65
N ALA A 177 -1.43 12.62 -9.74
CA ALA A 177 -0.18 11.86 -9.66
C ALA A 177 0.96 12.70 -9.08
N LEU A 178 1.12 13.96 -9.52
CA LEU A 178 2.11 14.90 -8.95
C LEU A 178 1.83 15.18 -7.46
N GLY A 179 0.56 15.30 -7.07
CA GLY A 179 0.14 15.49 -5.68
C GLY A 179 0.60 14.38 -4.74
N LYS A 180 0.69 13.13 -5.21
CA LYS A 180 1.28 12.01 -4.45
C LYS A 180 2.75 12.27 -4.11
N PHE A 181 3.48 12.90 -5.00
CA PHE A 181 4.92 13.17 -4.85
C PHE A 181 5.22 14.54 -4.23
N ARG A 182 4.22 15.22 -3.69
CA ARG A 182 4.32 16.59 -3.13
C ARG A 182 5.37 16.77 -2.04
N SER A 183 5.80 15.69 -1.38
CA SER A 183 6.90 15.74 -0.41
C SER A 183 8.28 15.97 -1.03
N GLN A 184 8.43 15.75 -2.34
CA GLN A 184 9.68 15.93 -3.06
C GLN A 184 9.84 17.41 -3.47
N PRO A 185 10.96 18.08 -3.11
CA PRO A 185 11.11 19.53 -3.32
C PRO A 185 11.02 19.97 -4.78
N HIS A 186 11.53 19.15 -5.72
CA HIS A 186 11.48 19.45 -7.15
C HIS A 186 10.04 19.36 -7.71
N VAL A 187 9.21 18.43 -7.20
CA VAL A 187 7.80 18.34 -7.57
C VAL A 187 7.03 19.57 -7.05
N ARG A 188 7.26 19.95 -5.80
CA ARG A 188 6.66 21.16 -5.22
C ARG A 188 6.97 22.39 -6.04
N LYS A 189 8.25 22.59 -6.39
CA LYS A 189 8.69 23.70 -7.23
C LYS A 189 8.01 23.70 -8.60
N ALA A 190 7.86 22.54 -9.23
CA ALA A 190 7.18 22.39 -10.51
C ALA A 190 5.70 22.74 -10.42
N LEU A 191 5.00 22.30 -9.37
CA LEU A 191 3.60 22.62 -9.14
C LEU A 191 3.39 24.13 -8.93
N VAL A 192 4.25 24.78 -8.12
CA VAL A 192 4.20 26.25 -7.93
C VAL A 192 4.39 26.98 -9.26
N ALA A 193 5.39 26.58 -10.06
CA ALA A 193 5.63 27.18 -11.36
C ALA A 193 4.43 26.98 -12.32
N SER A 194 3.74 25.86 -12.25
CA SER A 194 2.58 25.59 -13.10
C SER A 194 1.35 26.46 -12.76
N LEU A 195 1.26 26.99 -11.54
CA LEU A 195 0.14 27.85 -11.14
C LEU A 195 0.05 29.12 -12.00
N THR A 196 1.20 29.69 -12.39
CA THR A 196 1.26 30.89 -13.21
C THR A 196 1.02 30.64 -14.70
N THR A 197 1.21 29.42 -15.18
CA THR A 197 1.10 29.05 -16.59
C THR A 197 -0.17 28.31 -16.95
N GLN A 198 -0.85 27.72 -15.95
CA GLN A 198 -2.07 26.95 -16.16
C GLN A 198 -3.23 27.84 -16.62
N LYS A 199 -3.87 27.46 -17.75
CA LYS A 199 -4.98 28.18 -18.36
C LYS A 199 -6.33 27.46 -18.25
N ASP A 200 -6.33 26.14 -17.97
CA ASP A 200 -7.57 25.41 -17.79
C ASP A 200 -8.14 25.74 -16.39
N PRO A 201 -9.32 26.33 -16.30
CA PRO A 201 -9.87 26.79 -15.02
C PRO A 201 -10.11 25.64 -14.02
N VAL A 202 -10.47 24.45 -14.52
CA VAL A 202 -10.73 23.28 -13.68
C VAL A 202 -9.44 22.79 -13.06
N VAL A 203 -8.38 22.71 -13.85
CA VAL A 203 -7.04 22.32 -13.39
C VAL A 203 -6.45 23.40 -12.47
N GLN A 204 -6.67 24.68 -12.78
CA GLN A 204 -6.21 25.80 -11.97
C GLN A 204 -6.81 25.77 -10.56
N ILE A 205 -8.13 25.55 -10.46
CA ILE A 205 -8.82 25.37 -9.17
C ILE A 205 -8.24 24.17 -8.40
N ALA A 206 -8.05 23.02 -9.06
CA ALA A 206 -7.52 21.83 -8.44
C ALA A 206 -6.06 22.04 -7.95
N LEU A 207 -5.26 22.78 -8.74
CA LEU A 207 -3.88 23.10 -8.37
C LEU A 207 -3.83 24.06 -7.17
N ILE A 208 -4.68 25.10 -7.12
CA ILE A 208 -4.80 26.00 -5.97
C ILE A 208 -5.13 25.20 -4.71
N ARG A 209 -6.12 24.31 -4.78
CA ARG A 209 -6.51 23.46 -3.64
C ARG A 209 -5.37 22.59 -3.14
N LEU A 210 -4.64 21.95 -4.04
CA LEU A 210 -3.47 21.16 -3.69
C LEU A 210 -2.40 22.00 -3.00
N MET A 211 -2.09 23.20 -3.50
CA MET A 211 -1.11 24.12 -2.91
C MET A 211 -1.53 24.57 -1.51
N VAL A 212 -2.80 24.90 -1.32
CA VAL A 212 -3.36 25.28 -0.01
C VAL A 212 -3.31 24.11 0.96
N GLU A 213 -3.63 22.88 0.52
CA GLU A 213 -3.49 21.67 1.34
C GLU A 213 -2.04 21.41 1.78
N MET A 214 -1.09 21.70 0.89
CA MET A 214 0.35 21.64 1.17
C MET A 214 0.85 22.76 2.09
N LYS A 215 0.00 23.73 2.40
CA LYS A 215 0.36 24.96 3.15
C LYS A 215 1.51 25.73 2.51
N GLU A 216 1.50 25.81 1.17
CA GLU A 216 2.52 26.49 0.39
C GLU A 216 2.26 28.02 0.45
N LYS A 217 2.99 28.67 1.34
CA LYS A 217 2.82 30.13 1.58
C LYS A 217 3.42 31.00 0.47
N ASP A 218 4.38 30.47 -0.27
CA ASP A 218 5.10 31.21 -1.31
C ASP A 218 4.19 31.55 -2.50
N ILE A 219 2.99 30.97 -2.60
CA ILE A 219 2.01 31.24 -3.68
C ILE A 219 1.05 32.38 -3.37
N THR A 220 1.10 32.99 -2.19
CA THR A 220 0.12 34.03 -1.78
C THR A 220 0.04 35.15 -2.80
N LYS A 221 1.19 35.60 -3.30
CA LYS A 221 1.25 36.65 -4.33
C LYS A 221 0.60 36.23 -5.66
N GLU A 222 0.83 35.00 -6.08
CA GLU A 222 0.21 34.43 -7.28
C GLU A 222 -1.31 34.31 -7.13
N LEU A 223 -1.78 33.92 -5.95
CA LEU A 223 -3.22 33.88 -5.66
C LEU A 223 -3.84 35.28 -5.65
N GLU A 224 -3.13 36.30 -5.14
CA GLU A 224 -3.57 37.70 -5.21
C GLU A 224 -3.69 38.14 -6.68
N ASN A 225 -2.71 37.85 -7.52
CA ASN A 225 -2.75 38.16 -8.94
C ASN A 225 -3.94 37.47 -9.62
N ILE A 226 -4.16 36.19 -9.38
CA ILE A 226 -5.28 35.41 -9.94
C ILE A 226 -6.64 36.02 -9.48
N SER A 227 -6.74 36.39 -8.21
CA SER A 227 -7.99 36.93 -7.64
C SER A 227 -8.41 38.28 -8.23
N THR A 228 -7.44 39.03 -8.77
CA THR A 228 -7.65 40.34 -9.37
C THR A 228 -7.62 40.35 -10.90
N ASP A 229 -7.26 39.21 -11.51
CA ASP A 229 -7.19 39.09 -12.97
C ASP A 229 -8.56 39.19 -13.62
N GLU A 230 -8.78 40.21 -14.48
CA GLU A 230 -10.06 40.47 -15.15
C GLU A 230 -10.45 39.32 -16.09
N GLU A 231 -9.48 38.62 -16.68
CA GLU A 231 -9.72 37.54 -17.64
C GLU A 231 -10.01 36.19 -16.95
N ALA A 232 -9.66 36.03 -15.65
CA ALA A 232 -9.89 34.80 -14.92
C ALA A 232 -11.39 34.56 -14.63
N LEU A 233 -11.83 33.31 -14.75
CA LEU A 233 -13.21 32.93 -14.40
C LEU A 233 -13.48 33.18 -12.92
N GLN A 234 -14.73 33.63 -12.61
CA GLN A 234 -15.12 33.94 -11.23
C GLN A 234 -14.84 32.79 -10.25
N ALA A 235 -15.11 31.55 -10.66
CA ALA A 235 -14.84 30.39 -9.83
C ALA A 235 -13.34 30.22 -9.46
N VAL A 236 -12.42 30.61 -10.35
CA VAL A 236 -10.98 30.61 -10.09
C VAL A 236 -10.59 31.71 -9.12
N LYS A 237 -11.14 32.90 -9.29
CA LYS A 237 -10.96 34.05 -8.38
C LYS A 237 -11.43 33.70 -6.96
N ASP A 238 -12.62 33.12 -6.87
CA ASP A 238 -13.20 32.71 -5.58
C ASP A 238 -12.32 31.67 -4.87
N GLU A 239 -11.78 30.67 -5.60
CA GLU A 239 -10.88 29.68 -5.04
C GLU A 239 -9.54 30.31 -4.62
N ALA A 240 -9.02 31.26 -5.40
CA ALA A 240 -7.79 31.99 -5.03
C ALA A 240 -7.98 32.81 -3.75
N GLN A 241 -9.11 33.55 -3.62
CA GLN A 241 -9.43 34.29 -2.40
C GLN A 241 -9.58 33.35 -1.18
N ALA A 242 -10.29 32.23 -1.35
CA ALA A 242 -10.42 31.22 -0.32
C ALA A 242 -9.04 30.63 0.08
N GLY A 243 -8.16 30.46 -0.89
CA GLY A 243 -6.78 30.01 -0.69
C GLY A 243 -5.97 30.99 0.16
N ILE A 244 -6.02 32.26 -0.16
CA ILE A 244 -5.33 33.32 0.59
C ILE A 244 -5.79 33.32 2.07
N LEU A 245 -7.10 33.23 2.31
CA LEU A 245 -7.66 33.18 3.66
C LEU A 245 -7.20 31.95 4.48
N ARG A 246 -6.98 30.83 3.81
CA ARG A 246 -6.51 29.57 4.48
C ARG A 246 -5.01 29.57 4.74
N LEU A 247 -4.23 30.34 3.97
CA LEU A 247 -2.77 30.41 4.12
C LEU A 247 -2.31 31.54 5.07
N SER A 248 -3.20 32.49 5.35
CA SER A 248 -2.98 33.59 6.33
C SER A 248 -3.03 33.07 7.76
#